data_675e074df0d7960ade26ac2aa4557024
#
_entry.id   675e074df0d7960ade26ac2aa4557024
#
_cell.length_a   1.000
_cell.length_b   1.000
_cell.length_c   1.000
_cell.angle_alpha   90.00
_cell.angle_beta   90.00
_cell.angle_gamma   90.00
#
_symmetry.space_group_name_H-M   'P 1'
#
loop_
_entity.id
_entity.type
_entity.pdbx_description
1 polymer ?
#
loop_
_entity_poly.entity_id
_entity_poly.type
_entity_poly.pdbx_seq_one_letter_code
_entity_poly.pdbx_strand_id
1 'polypeptide(L)'
;MTTETKQKSRRSYFGPILLIVVGLLFLAQNLGFIPGVGWETILKLWPVLLIAAGLNDLIRGEGIAWPILLIGAGTFLLLNNFGPQSWISWTQIFQLWPILLIAFGIDLMFKGQSGWTTAAGIVLTIALIGGAIWIASAGYKISAEYVDIRESYDLVIKDTDIDVSLSLGELILSAESQEGILIAGSITPSTMKENLVETHDRISYRLENNKPTFYPNSARWELGITDELNLELKVNNGVGEIFLDLEDLNLDSLDINQGVGRLVIRLPEGADEEVLINQAIGTIHIQIPDNVRVTVDAQNGLSRVDFPVDFELVNGLYSSPGANRTNSKLYITVEQAIGYISFQYAR
;
A
#
# COMPACT_ATOMS: atom_id res chain seq x y z
N MET A 1 30.98 -47.17 -23.26
CA MET A 1 29.54 -47.18 -23.59
C MET A 1 28.82 -46.38 -22.53
N THR A 2 28.62 -45.10 -22.77
CA THR A 2 27.91 -44.20 -21.90
C THR A 2 26.43 -44.21 -22.33
N THR A 3 25.59 -44.81 -21.55
CA THR A 3 24.13 -44.79 -21.75
C THR A 3 23.59 -43.42 -21.33
N GLU A 4 23.38 -42.53 -22.29
CA GLU A 4 22.58 -41.35 -22.11
C GLU A 4 21.14 -41.71 -21.77
N THR A 5 20.74 -41.57 -20.53
CA THR A 5 19.35 -41.61 -20.11
C THR A 5 18.62 -40.38 -20.64
N LYS A 6 17.93 -40.54 -21.74
CA LYS A 6 17.08 -39.53 -22.38
C LYS A 6 15.94 -39.16 -21.41
N GLN A 7 16.10 -38.08 -20.72
CA GLN A 7 15.10 -37.50 -19.82
C GLN A 7 13.86 -37.14 -20.64
N LYS A 8 12.80 -37.93 -20.51
CA LYS A 8 11.52 -37.79 -21.23
C LYS A 8 10.84 -36.51 -20.69
N SER A 9 11.02 -35.40 -21.41
CA SER A 9 10.31 -34.14 -21.17
C SER A 9 8.80 -34.41 -21.18
N ARG A 10 8.16 -34.39 -20.02
CA ARG A 10 6.69 -34.46 -19.92
C ARG A 10 6.14 -33.14 -20.46
N ARG A 11 5.50 -33.21 -21.63
CA ARG A 11 4.85 -32.04 -22.25
C ARG A 11 3.78 -31.50 -21.28
N SER A 12 3.90 -30.23 -20.91
CA SER A 12 2.85 -29.53 -20.16
C SER A 12 1.68 -29.25 -21.10
N TYR A 13 0.53 -29.78 -20.78
CA TYR A 13 -0.73 -29.47 -21.46
C TYR A 13 -1.46 -28.29 -20.87
N PHE A 14 -0.89 -27.70 -19.79
CA PHE A 14 -1.49 -26.58 -19.06
C PHE A 14 -1.69 -25.35 -19.95
N GLY A 15 -0.68 -24.92 -20.68
CA GLY A 15 -0.79 -23.75 -21.57
C GLY A 15 -1.87 -23.90 -22.66
N PRO A 16 -1.89 -24.99 -23.43
CA PRO A 16 -2.94 -25.23 -24.40
C PRO A 16 -4.35 -25.34 -23.82
N ILE A 17 -4.53 -26.02 -22.69
CA ILE A 17 -5.84 -26.13 -22.01
C ILE A 17 -6.30 -24.76 -21.52
N LEU A 18 -5.41 -23.98 -20.94
CA LEU A 18 -5.71 -22.63 -20.48
C LEU A 18 -6.19 -21.73 -21.63
N LEU A 19 -5.47 -21.73 -22.76
CA LEU A 19 -5.86 -20.97 -23.95
C LEU A 19 -7.24 -21.38 -24.46
N ILE A 20 -7.56 -22.68 -24.44
CA ILE A 20 -8.87 -23.19 -24.85
C ILE A 20 -9.96 -22.69 -23.90
N VAL A 21 -9.74 -22.76 -22.57
CA VAL A 21 -10.71 -22.32 -21.57
C VAL A 21 -10.94 -20.82 -21.68
N VAL A 22 -9.88 -20.03 -21.82
CA VAL A 22 -9.99 -18.57 -22.00
C VAL A 22 -10.74 -18.26 -23.29
N GLY A 23 -10.40 -18.94 -24.38
CA GLY A 23 -11.08 -18.77 -25.67
C GLY A 23 -12.58 -19.14 -25.62
N LEU A 24 -12.94 -20.21 -24.91
CA LEU A 24 -14.33 -20.61 -24.71
C LEU A 24 -15.11 -19.61 -23.86
N LEU A 25 -14.48 -19.04 -22.82
CA LEU A 25 -15.10 -17.99 -22.01
C LEU A 25 -15.38 -16.74 -22.84
N PHE A 26 -14.43 -16.31 -23.68
CA PHE A 26 -14.64 -15.20 -24.60
C PHE A 26 -15.72 -15.49 -25.64
N LEU A 27 -15.74 -16.69 -26.15
CA LEU A 27 -16.76 -17.10 -27.11
C LEU A 27 -18.15 -17.12 -26.48
N ALA A 28 -18.28 -17.68 -25.28
CA ALA A 28 -19.55 -17.71 -24.54
C ALA A 28 -20.06 -16.31 -24.21
N GLN A 29 -19.16 -15.39 -23.88
CA GLN A 29 -19.51 -13.99 -23.66
C GLN A 29 -19.98 -13.31 -24.95
N ASN A 30 -19.25 -13.51 -26.06
CA ASN A 30 -19.59 -12.89 -27.35
C ASN A 30 -20.91 -13.41 -27.93
N LEU A 31 -21.25 -14.67 -27.63
CA LEU A 31 -22.52 -15.31 -28.03
C LEU A 31 -23.69 -14.97 -27.06
N GLY A 32 -23.45 -14.19 -26.01
CA GLY A 32 -24.49 -13.76 -25.07
C GLY A 32 -24.94 -14.85 -24.09
N PHE A 33 -24.24 -15.99 -23.99
CA PHE A 33 -24.56 -17.06 -23.03
C PHE A 33 -24.30 -16.64 -21.57
N ILE A 34 -23.46 -15.61 -21.35
CA ILE A 34 -23.14 -15.07 -20.02
C ILE A 34 -23.42 -13.56 -20.00
N PRO A 35 -24.68 -13.15 -19.83
CA PRO A 35 -25.05 -11.74 -19.79
C PRO A 35 -24.52 -11.11 -18.49
N GLY A 36 -23.90 -9.93 -18.60
CA GLY A 36 -23.47 -9.11 -17.45
C GLY A 36 -22.03 -9.30 -17.00
N VAL A 37 -21.23 -10.14 -17.65
CA VAL A 37 -19.79 -10.25 -17.36
C VAL A 37 -19.02 -9.27 -18.26
N GLY A 38 -18.71 -8.09 -17.72
CA GLY A 38 -17.86 -7.11 -18.41
C GLY A 38 -16.38 -7.55 -18.47
N TRP A 39 -15.61 -6.90 -19.31
CA TRP A 39 -14.15 -7.09 -19.41
C TRP A 39 -13.44 -6.98 -18.07
N GLU A 40 -13.94 -6.11 -17.19
CA GLU A 40 -13.42 -5.93 -15.82
C GLU A 40 -13.52 -7.22 -14.99
N THR A 41 -14.61 -7.97 -15.12
CA THR A 41 -14.80 -9.23 -14.39
C THR A 41 -13.86 -10.31 -14.88
N ILE A 42 -13.61 -10.37 -16.19
CA ILE A 42 -12.64 -11.33 -16.78
C ILE A 42 -11.22 -10.98 -16.35
N LEU A 43 -10.88 -9.68 -16.34
CA LEU A 43 -9.59 -9.22 -15.83
C LEU A 43 -9.43 -9.52 -14.34
N LYS A 44 -10.49 -9.46 -13.52
CA LYS A 44 -10.43 -9.83 -12.09
C LYS A 44 -10.22 -11.31 -11.84
N LEU A 45 -10.40 -12.19 -12.86
CA LEU A 45 -10.18 -13.63 -12.75
C LEU A 45 -8.72 -14.06 -12.99
N TRP A 46 -7.79 -13.16 -13.31
CA TRP A 46 -6.39 -13.50 -13.52
C TRP A 46 -5.74 -14.33 -12.40
N PRO A 47 -6.15 -14.21 -11.09
CA PRO A 47 -5.55 -15.03 -10.04
C PRO A 47 -5.86 -16.53 -10.19
N VAL A 48 -6.89 -16.91 -10.94
CA VAL A 48 -7.16 -18.31 -11.28
C VAL A 48 -5.98 -18.95 -12.01
N LEU A 49 -5.21 -18.16 -12.75
CA LEU A 49 -4.00 -18.63 -13.43
C LEU A 49 -2.92 -19.07 -12.44
N LEU A 50 -2.78 -18.35 -11.32
CA LEU A 50 -1.86 -18.71 -10.24
C LEU A 50 -2.28 -20.02 -9.58
N ILE A 51 -3.58 -20.18 -9.30
CA ILE A 51 -4.12 -21.42 -8.72
C ILE A 51 -3.86 -22.59 -9.67
N ALA A 52 -4.14 -22.41 -10.94
CA ALA A 52 -3.95 -23.45 -11.95
C ALA A 52 -2.46 -23.79 -12.16
N ALA A 53 -1.57 -22.80 -12.13
CA ALA A 53 -0.13 -23.00 -12.19
C ALA A 53 0.37 -23.80 -10.98
N GLY A 54 -0.04 -23.39 -9.76
CA GLY A 54 0.31 -24.11 -8.54
C GLY A 54 -0.21 -25.55 -8.53
N LEU A 55 -1.44 -25.79 -9.00
CA LEU A 55 -2.01 -27.14 -9.11
C LEU A 55 -1.23 -28.00 -10.11
N ASN A 56 -0.83 -27.43 -11.26
CA ASN A 56 -0.01 -28.14 -12.23
C ASN A 56 1.37 -28.53 -11.66
N ASP A 57 2.03 -27.62 -10.92
CA ASP A 57 3.34 -27.90 -10.33
C ASP A 57 3.25 -28.91 -9.20
N LEU A 58 2.15 -28.89 -8.43
CA LEU A 58 1.88 -29.91 -7.40
C LEU A 58 1.70 -31.31 -7.99
N ILE A 59 0.97 -31.42 -9.11
CA ILE A 59 0.77 -32.69 -9.85
C ILE A 59 2.09 -33.19 -10.44
N ARG A 60 2.99 -32.29 -10.85
CA ARG A 60 4.32 -32.63 -11.38
C ARG A 60 5.28 -33.11 -10.31
N GLY A 61 5.06 -32.78 -9.04
CA GLY A 61 5.94 -33.14 -7.94
C GLY A 61 7.27 -32.37 -7.97
N GLU A 62 7.30 -31.16 -8.52
CA GLU A 62 8.50 -30.31 -8.63
C GLU A 62 8.80 -29.51 -7.35
N GLY A 63 8.23 -29.91 -6.20
CA GLY A 63 8.31 -29.26 -4.91
C GLY A 63 6.93 -29.12 -4.28
N ILE A 64 6.86 -28.64 -3.05
CA ILE A 64 5.60 -28.51 -2.31
C ILE A 64 5.31 -27.04 -2.00
N ALA A 65 6.31 -26.29 -1.54
CA ALA A 65 6.12 -24.97 -1.03
C ALA A 65 5.67 -23.96 -2.12
N TRP A 66 6.34 -23.99 -3.27
CA TRP A 66 6.03 -23.09 -4.37
C TRP A 66 4.62 -23.27 -4.93
N PRO A 67 4.16 -24.52 -5.22
CA PRO A 67 2.78 -24.76 -5.64
C PRO A 67 1.73 -24.29 -4.63
N ILE A 68 1.94 -24.54 -3.33
CA ILE A 68 1.02 -24.11 -2.28
C ILE A 68 0.97 -22.59 -2.17
N LEU A 69 2.11 -21.93 -2.30
CA LEU A 69 2.17 -20.46 -2.37
C LEU A 69 1.38 -19.89 -3.52
N LEU A 70 1.53 -20.44 -4.72
CA LEU A 70 0.79 -19.99 -5.91
C LEU A 70 -0.73 -20.20 -5.72
N ILE A 71 -1.14 -21.34 -5.20
CA ILE A 71 -2.55 -21.60 -4.91
C ILE A 71 -3.07 -20.65 -3.83
N GLY A 72 -2.33 -20.46 -2.75
CA GLY A 72 -2.70 -19.56 -1.66
C GLY A 72 -2.82 -18.11 -2.13
N ALA A 73 -1.80 -17.62 -2.83
CA ALA A 73 -1.79 -16.26 -3.38
C ALA A 73 -2.93 -16.06 -4.40
N GLY A 74 -3.15 -17.01 -5.29
CA GLY A 74 -4.24 -16.95 -6.27
C GLY A 74 -5.62 -16.95 -5.60
N THR A 75 -5.83 -17.80 -4.59
CA THR A 75 -7.08 -17.84 -3.82
C THR A 75 -7.31 -16.53 -3.09
N PHE A 76 -6.28 -16.02 -2.44
CA PHE A 76 -6.33 -14.75 -1.73
C PHE A 76 -6.70 -13.59 -2.66
N LEU A 77 -5.99 -13.44 -3.77
CA LEU A 77 -6.26 -12.38 -4.75
C LEU A 77 -7.65 -12.51 -5.37
N LEU A 78 -8.14 -13.74 -5.56
CA LEU A 78 -9.49 -13.98 -6.06
C LEU A 78 -10.54 -13.51 -5.05
N LEU A 79 -10.37 -13.86 -3.77
CA LEU A 79 -11.27 -13.41 -2.70
C LEU A 79 -11.22 -11.87 -2.56
N ASN A 80 -10.07 -11.27 -2.69
CA ASN A 80 -9.93 -9.80 -2.64
C ASN A 80 -10.57 -9.10 -3.84
N ASN A 81 -10.51 -9.69 -5.04
CA ASN A 81 -11.12 -9.14 -6.25
C ASN A 81 -12.65 -9.20 -6.25
N PHE A 82 -13.24 -10.18 -5.56
CA PHE A 82 -14.69 -10.44 -5.53
C PHE A 82 -15.33 -10.24 -4.15
N GLY A 83 -14.51 -10.08 -3.10
CA GLY A 83 -14.96 -9.82 -1.73
C GLY A 83 -15.33 -8.36 -1.49
N PRO A 84 -15.96 -8.06 -0.35
CA PRO A 84 -16.14 -6.68 0.10
C PRO A 84 -14.77 -6.01 0.26
N GLN A 85 -14.67 -4.78 -0.19
CA GLN A 85 -13.43 -4.00 -0.45
C GLN A 85 -12.48 -3.78 0.75
N SER A 86 -12.78 -4.34 1.91
CA SER A 86 -12.07 -4.07 3.17
C SER A 86 -11.52 -5.31 3.89
N TRP A 87 -11.43 -6.47 3.23
CA TRP A 87 -11.13 -7.70 3.97
C TRP A 87 -9.68 -7.84 4.41
N ILE A 88 -8.71 -7.37 3.64
CA ILE A 88 -7.30 -7.49 4.01
C ILE A 88 -6.52 -6.30 3.47
N SER A 89 -5.82 -5.58 4.35
CA SER A 89 -4.92 -4.49 3.97
C SER A 89 -3.58 -5.03 3.44
N TRP A 90 -2.87 -4.22 2.66
CA TRP A 90 -1.53 -4.54 2.17
C TRP A 90 -0.55 -4.84 3.31
N THR A 91 -0.70 -4.16 4.45
CA THR A 91 0.09 -4.40 5.65
C THR A 91 -0.05 -5.81 6.20
N GLN A 92 -1.26 -6.36 6.18
CA GLN A 92 -1.52 -7.74 6.61
C GLN A 92 -0.86 -8.78 5.68
N ILE A 93 -0.79 -8.51 4.38
CA ILE A 93 -0.11 -9.37 3.40
C ILE A 93 1.38 -9.42 3.70
N PHE A 94 2.01 -8.26 3.92
CA PHE A 94 3.44 -8.19 4.24
C PHE A 94 3.78 -8.88 5.56
N GLN A 95 2.87 -8.96 6.51
CA GLN A 95 3.06 -9.70 7.76
C GLN A 95 3.14 -11.23 7.55
N LEU A 96 2.65 -11.73 6.42
CA LEU A 96 2.67 -13.18 6.14
C LEU A 96 4.01 -13.68 5.56
N TRP A 97 5.00 -12.80 5.33
CA TRP A 97 6.32 -13.21 4.80
C TRP A 97 7.03 -14.33 5.59
N PRO A 98 6.88 -14.45 6.95
CA PRO A 98 7.52 -15.55 7.65
C PRO A 98 6.96 -16.91 7.24
N ILE A 99 5.68 -16.97 6.81
CA ILE A 99 5.07 -18.20 6.29
C ILE A 99 5.79 -18.68 5.03
N LEU A 100 6.26 -17.74 4.19
CA LEU A 100 7.04 -18.05 3.00
C LEU A 100 8.38 -18.70 3.36
N LEU A 101 9.06 -18.20 4.38
CA LEU A 101 10.32 -18.79 4.87
C LEU A 101 10.10 -20.20 5.44
N ILE A 102 9.02 -20.39 6.23
CA ILE A 102 8.66 -21.70 6.77
C ILE A 102 8.37 -22.67 5.63
N ALA A 103 7.54 -22.26 4.67
CA ALA A 103 7.18 -23.08 3.52
C ALA A 103 8.43 -23.46 2.69
N PHE A 104 9.34 -22.52 2.46
CA PHE A 104 10.60 -22.77 1.77
C PHE A 104 11.52 -23.72 2.56
N GLY A 105 11.59 -23.57 3.89
CA GLY A 105 12.32 -24.48 4.77
C GLY A 105 11.78 -25.91 4.70
N ILE A 106 10.45 -26.08 4.69
CA ILE A 106 9.80 -27.39 4.53
C ILE A 106 10.14 -27.99 3.15
N ASP A 107 10.09 -27.18 2.08
CA ASP A 107 10.42 -27.67 0.74
C ASP A 107 11.86 -28.21 0.64
N LEU A 108 12.82 -27.51 1.26
CA LEU A 108 14.21 -27.95 1.31
C LEU A 108 14.38 -29.28 2.06
N MET A 109 13.61 -29.50 3.14
CA MET A 109 13.67 -30.75 3.93
C MET A 109 13.13 -31.95 3.16
N PHE A 110 12.10 -31.77 2.35
CA PHE A 110 11.37 -32.86 1.68
C PHE A 110 11.71 -33.04 0.20
N LYS A 111 12.55 -32.18 -0.35
CA LYS A 111 12.98 -32.24 -1.74
C LYS A 111 13.76 -33.54 -2.03
N GLY A 112 13.27 -34.32 -2.96
CA GLY A 112 13.93 -35.55 -3.43
C GLY A 112 13.66 -36.82 -2.60
N GLN A 113 12.70 -36.81 -1.68
CA GLN A 113 12.33 -37.95 -0.88
C GLN A 113 11.14 -38.74 -1.46
N SER A 114 10.79 -39.89 -0.83
CA SER A 114 9.72 -40.77 -1.29
C SER A 114 8.33 -40.13 -1.20
N GLY A 115 7.35 -40.67 -1.93
CA GLY A 115 5.99 -40.11 -1.98
C GLY A 115 5.30 -39.97 -0.61
N TRP A 116 5.65 -40.79 0.38
CA TRP A 116 5.10 -40.70 1.73
C TRP A 116 5.62 -39.47 2.49
N THR A 117 6.90 -39.13 2.35
CA THR A 117 7.48 -37.93 2.95
C THR A 117 6.95 -36.65 2.29
N THR A 118 6.70 -36.72 0.99
CA THR A 118 6.03 -35.61 0.26
C THR A 118 4.61 -35.37 0.81
N ALA A 119 3.83 -36.45 1.03
CA ALA A 119 2.50 -36.32 1.63
C ALA A 119 2.54 -35.73 3.06
N ALA A 120 3.52 -36.15 3.88
CA ALA A 120 3.73 -35.62 5.23
C ALA A 120 4.09 -34.11 5.19
N GLY A 121 4.93 -33.68 4.24
CA GLY A 121 5.27 -32.27 4.01
C GLY A 121 4.05 -31.42 3.63
N ILE A 122 3.19 -31.94 2.75
CA ILE A 122 1.94 -31.26 2.36
C ILE A 122 1.02 -31.07 3.58
N VAL A 123 0.80 -32.14 4.36
CA VAL A 123 -0.05 -32.07 5.55
C VAL A 123 0.51 -31.08 6.56
N LEU A 124 1.82 -31.09 6.81
CA LEU A 124 2.48 -30.14 7.71
C LEU A 124 2.32 -28.69 7.23
N THR A 125 2.52 -28.44 5.95
CA THR A 125 2.38 -27.11 5.37
C THR A 125 0.94 -26.59 5.47
N ILE A 126 -0.04 -27.46 5.16
CA ILE A 126 -1.48 -27.11 5.29
C ILE A 126 -1.83 -26.88 6.77
N ALA A 127 -1.31 -27.68 7.69
CA ALA A 127 -1.54 -27.52 9.13
C ALA A 127 -0.95 -26.20 9.65
N LEU A 128 0.25 -25.82 9.20
CA LEU A 128 0.89 -24.56 9.59
C LEU A 128 0.14 -23.35 9.01
N ILE A 129 -0.24 -23.40 7.73
CA ILE A 129 -1.03 -22.31 7.11
C ILE A 129 -2.42 -22.22 7.76
N GLY A 130 -3.09 -23.36 7.94
CA GLY A 130 -4.39 -23.43 8.62
C GLY A 130 -4.32 -22.94 10.06
N GLY A 131 -3.26 -23.34 10.79
CA GLY A 131 -2.97 -22.85 12.13
C GLY A 131 -2.72 -21.34 12.18
N ALA A 132 -1.94 -20.82 11.26
CA ALA A 132 -1.68 -19.38 11.16
C ALA A 132 -2.96 -18.59 10.82
N ILE A 133 -3.78 -19.09 9.89
CA ILE A 133 -5.09 -18.49 9.57
C ILE A 133 -6.03 -18.60 10.79
N TRP A 134 -6.03 -19.73 11.49
CA TRP A 134 -6.85 -19.93 12.69
C TRP A 134 -6.43 -18.98 13.81
N ILE A 135 -5.12 -18.81 14.07
CA ILE A 135 -4.59 -17.85 15.04
C ILE A 135 -4.97 -16.41 14.61
N ALA A 136 -4.84 -16.09 13.33
CA ALA A 136 -5.24 -14.77 12.81
C ALA A 136 -6.76 -14.53 12.92
N SER A 137 -7.58 -15.57 12.68
CA SER A 137 -9.05 -15.48 12.74
C SER A 137 -9.62 -15.63 14.15
N ALA A 138 -8.93 -16.34 15.05
CA ALA A 138 -9.36 -16.52 16.44
C ALA A 138 -9.35 -15.22 17.24
N GLY A 139 -9.02 -14.09 16.54
CA GLY A 139 -9.09 -12.77 17.17
C GLY A 139 -8.29 -12.77 18.48
N TYR A 140 -7.03 -13.21 18.44
CA TYR A 140 -6.12 -12.72 19.45
C TYR A 140 -6.16 -11.20 19.31
N LYS A 141 -7.13 -10.61 19.99
CA LYS A 141 -7.11 -9.21 20.37
C LYS A 141 -5.91 -9.09 21.29
N ILE A 142 -4.72 -9.02 20.73
CA ILE A 142 -3.68 -8.27 21.37
C ILE A 142 -4.32 -6.90 21.39
N SER A 143 -4.85 -6.54 22.55
CA SER A 143 -5.39 -5.20 22.79
C SER A 143 -4.22 -4.30 22.46
N ALA A 144 -4.24 -3.68 21.29
CA ALA A 144 -3.31 -2.64 20.98
C ALA A 144 -3.62 -1.58 22.01
N GLU A 145 -2.70 -1.39 22.94
CA GLU A 145 -2.82 -0.36 23.95
C GLU A 145 -2.69 0.96 23.21
N TYR A 146 -3.79 1.67 23.04
CA TYR A 146 -3.77 3.00 22.46
C TYR A 146 -3.09 3.92 23.45
N VAL A 147 -2.15 4.69 22.98
CA VAL A 147 -1.53 5.76 23.73
C VAL A 147 -2.05 7.06 23.16
N ASP A 148 -2.70 7.85 23.99
CA ASP A 148 -3.11 9.19 23.61
C ASP A 148 -1.91 10.11 23.72
N ILE A 149 -1.64 10.84 22.64
CA ILE A 149 -0.63 11.90 22.58
C ILE A 149 -1.36 13.23 22.66
N ARG A 150 -0.79 14.15 23.41
CA ARG A 150 -1.26 15.53 23.47
C ARG A 150 -0.12 16.44 23.89
N GLU A 151 0.40 17.19 22.93
CA GLU A 151 1.41 18.19 23.13
C GLU A 151 0.84 19.59 22.92
N SER A 152 1.24 20.53 23.77
CA SER A 152 0.86 21.94 23.68
C SER A 152 2.06 22.79 23.32
N TYR A 153 1.81 23.99 22.83
CA TYR A 153 2.83 24.97 22.49
C TYR A 153 2.54 26.34 23.10
N ASP A 154 3.58 27.17 23.21
CA ASP A 154 3.41 28.55 23.65
C ASP A 154 2.89 29.42 22.50
N LEU A 155 1.87 30.22 22.71
CA LEU A 155 1.22 31.10 21.73
C LEU A 155 2.15 32.17 21.12
N VAL A 156 3.39 32.27 21.56
CA VAL A 156 4.42 33.10 20.93
C VAL A 156 5.03 32.47 19.66
N ILE A 157 4.96 31.14 19.55
CA ILE A 157 5.51 30.35 18.43
C ILE A 157 4.63 30.56 17.21
N LYS A 158 5.26 30.64 16.03
CA LYS A 158 4.57 30.81 14.74
C LYS A 158 4.87 29.69 13.75
N ASP A 159 6.03 29.06 13.87
CA ASP A 159 6.50 28.07 12.91
C ASP A 159 6.73 26.73 13.60
N THR A 160 6.37 25.64 12.91
CA THR A 160 6.54 24.29 13.42
C THR A 160 7.06 23.31 12.36
N ASP A 161 7.96 22.43 12.79
CA ASP A 161 8.45 21.30 12.00
C ASP A 161 7.90 20.01 12.61
N ILE A 162 7.14 19.24 11.85
CA ILE A 162 6.61 17.96 12.32
C ILE A 162 7.12 16.82 11.43
N ASP A 163 7.84 15.87 12.04
CA ASP A 163 8.37 14.67 11.38
C ASP A 163 7.69 13.43 11.95
N VAL A 164 6.89 12.75 11.13
CA VAL A 164 6.18 11.53 11.48
C VAL A 164 6.75 10.36 10.69
N SER A 165 7.35 9.39 11.40
CA SER A 165 8.02 8.26 10.79
C SER A 165 7.45 6.93 11.28
N LEU A 166 6.78 6.20 10.38
CA LEU A 166 6.12 4.92 10.64
C LEU A 166 6.69 3.82 9.74
N SER A 167 7.27 2.78 10.34
CA SER A 167 7.84 1.68 9.54
C SER A 167 6.80 0.82 8.84
N LEU A 168 5.70 0.50 9.52
CA LEU A 168 4.61 -0.35 9.03
C LEU A 168 3.29 0.06 9.66
N GLY A 169 2.29 0.44 8.86
CA GLY A 169 0.98 0.77 9.41
C GLY A 169 0.18 1.78 8.61
N GLU A 170 -0.86 2.29 9.25
CA GLU A 170 -1.77 3.31 8.74
C GLU A 170 -1.54 4.62 9.49
N LEU A 171 -1.36 5.70 8.76
CA LEU A 171 -1.28 7.05 9.28
C LEU A 171 -2.49 7.84 8.76
N ILE A 172 -3.23 8.42 9.68
CA ILE A 172 -4.30 9.39 9.41
C ILE A 172 -3.89 10.69 10.07
N LEU A 173 -3.85 11.76 9.31
CA LEU A 173 -3.48 13.08 9.78
C LEU A 173 -4.49 14.10 9.28
N SER A 174 -4.95 14.98 10.18
CA SER A 174 -5.90 16.04 9.92
C SER A 174 -5.60 17.28 10.75
N ALA A 175 -6.36 18.35 10.56
CA ALA A 175 -6.27 19.53 11.39
C ALA A 175 -6.79 19.27 12.81
N GLU A 176 -6.14 19.89 13.81
CA GLU A 176 -6.60 20.00 15.21
C GLU A 176 -6.93 21.45 15.50
N SER A 177 -8.20 21.74 15.65
CA SER A 177 -8.69 23.13 15.82
C SER A 177 -8.72 23.59 17.28
N GLN A 178 -8.09 22.86 18.21
CA GLN A 178 -8.05 23.30 19.61
C GLN A 178 -6.86 24.23 19.85
N GLU A 179 -7.13 25.46 20.21
CA GLU A 179 -6.13 26.51 20.49
C GLU A 179 -5.06 26.02 21.49
N GLY A 180 -3.78 26.28 21.15
CA GLY A 180 -2.64 25.95 21.99
C GLY A 180 -2.25 24.46 22.01
N ILE A 181 -2.88 23.61 21.21
CA ILE A 181 -2.48 22.21 21.04
C ILE A 181 -1.70 22.06 19.75
N LEU A 182 -0.44 21.62 19.85
CA LEU A 182 0.44 21.38 18.72
C LEU A 182 0.01 20.12 17.95
N ILE A 183 -0.13 19.03 18.67
CA ILE A 183 -0.51 17.73 18.14
C ILE A 183 -1.30 16.96 19.19
N ALA A 184 -2.38 16.32 18.75
CA ALA A 184 -3.17 15.44 19.58
C ALA A 184 -3.60 14.21 18.79
N GLY A 185 -3.84 13.09 19.45
CA GLY A 185 -4.35 11.91 18.80
C GLY A 185 -4.06 10.62 19.51
N SER A 186 -4.31 9.51 18.84
CA SER A 186 -4.11 8.18 19.37
C SER A 186 -3.18 7.36 18.47
N ILE A 187 -2.27 6.64 19.07
CA ILE A 187 -1.30 5.81 18.37
C ILE A 187 -1.27 4.39 18.91
N THR A 188 -1.03 3.43 18.03
CA THR A 188 -0.78 2.03 18.35
C THR A 188 0.41 1.52 17.55
N PRO A 189 1.24 0.63 18.08
CA PRO A 189 1.51 0.28 19.46
C PRO A 189 2.50 1.24 20.11
N SER A 190 2.63 1.16 21.43
CA SER A 190 3.40 2.04 22.30
C SER A 190 4.94 2.03 22.16
N THR A 191 5.51 1.42 21.14
CA THR A 191 6.98 1.43 20.89
C THR A 191 7.38 2.61 20.03
N MET A 192 7.08 3.80 20.46
CA MET A 192 7.48 5.01 19.79
C MET A 192 8.63 5.71 20.51
N LYS A 193 9.32 6.56 19.78
CA LYS A 193 10.17 7.61 20.31
C LYS A 193 9.57 8.94 19.94
N GLU A 194 9.45 9.76 20.93
CA GLU A 194 8.96 11.10 20.82
C GLU A 194 10.08 12.07 21.19
N ASN A 195 10.23 13.12 20.42
CA ASN A 195 11.20 14.17 20.70
C ASN A 195 10.60 15.53 20.36
N LEU A 196 10.41 16.34 21.36
CA LEU A 196 9.97 17.72 21.27
C LEU A 196 11.16 18.64 21.56
N VAL A 197 11.45 19.56 20.65
CA VAL A 197 12.49 20.57 20.81
C VAL A 197 11.86 21.93 20.53
N GLU A 198 11.84 22.76 21.56
CA GLU A 198 11.31 24.13 21.48
C GLU A 198 12.46 25.14 21.46
N THR A 199 12.40 26.07 20.51
CA THR A 199 13.25 27.23 20.37
C THR A 199 12.39 28.50 20.52
N HIS A 200 12.99 29.67 20.48
CA HIS A 200 12.31 30.92 20.81
C HIS A 200 11.11 31.25 19.88
N ASP A 201 11.15 30.81 18.61
CA ASP A 201 10.17 31.12 17.56
C ASP A 201 9.67 29.88 16.79
N ARG A 202 10.25 28.71 17.05
CA ARG A 202 9.96 27.47 16.32
C ARG A 202 9.89 26.28 17.27
N ILE A 203 8.99 25.37 16.96
CA ILE A 203 8.87 24.09 17.65
C ILE A 203 9.09 22.95 16.66
N SER A 204 9.94 22.00 17.03
CA SER A 204 10.17 20.78 16.23
C SER A 204 9.68 19.58 17.00
N TYR A 205 8.75 18.85 16.40
CA TYR A 205 8.18 17.63 16.96
C TYR A 205 8.49 16.43 16.07
N ARG A 206 9.07 15.40 16.64
CA ARG A 206 9.38 14.16 15.93
C ARG A 206 8.76 12.96 16.60
N LEU A 207 8.01 12.19 15.82
CA LEU A 207 7.36 10.96 16.24
C LEU A 207 7.85 9.80 15.38
N GLU A 208 8.58 8.86 15.97
CA GLU A 208 9.18 7.76 15.24
C GLU A 208 8.77 6.39 15.79
N ASN A 209 8.42 5.46 14.92
CA ASN A 209 8.36 4.04 15.23
C ASN A 209 9.51 3.31 14.53
N ASN A 210 10.60 3.11 15.25
CA ASN A 210 11.83 2.51 14.73
C ASN A 210 11.87 0.97 14.80
N LYS A 211 10.88 0.34 15.41
CA LYS A 211 10.82 -1.12 15.49
C LYS A 211 9.69 -1.63 14.62
N PRO A 212 9.99 -2.45 13.60
CA PRO A 212 8.92 -3.15 12.88
C PRO A 212 8.20 -4.03 13.88
N THR A 213 7.03 -3.61 14.28
CA THR A 213 6.21 -4.36 15.21
C THR A 213 5.42 -5.37 14.37
N PHE A 214 5.85 -6.63 14.39
CA PHE A 214 5.14 -7.74 13.76
C PHE A 214 3.89 -8.13 14.58
N TYR A 215 3.08 -7.17 14.96
CA TYR A 215 1.79 -7.44 15.57
C TYR A 215 0.74 -7.70 14.49
N PRO A 216 -0.24 -8.59 14.75
CA PRO A 216 -1.31 -8.89 13.79
C PRO A 216 -2.18 -7.69 13.43
N ASN A 217 -2.17 -6.65 14.25
CA ASN A 217 -2.79 -5.37 13.95
C ASN A 217 -1.71 -4.39 13.53
N SER A 218 -1.77 -3.94 12.29
CA SER A 218 -0.95 -2.84 11.79
C SER A 218 -1.01 -1.66 12.75
N ALA A 219 0.11 -1.00 12.98
CA ALA A 219 0.11 0.25 13.73
C ALA A 219 -0.87 1.22 13.05
N ARG A 220 -1.74 1.84 13.85
CA ARG A 220 -2.64 2.88 13.38
C ARG A 220 -2.39 4.13 14.21
N TRP A 221 -2.03 5.19 13.53
CA TRP A 221 -1.79 6.50 14.10
C TRP A 221 -2.83 7.46 13.54
N GLU A 222 -3.59 8.06 14.44
CA GLU A 222 -4.61 9.04 14.10
C GLU A 222 -4.26 10.33 14.85
N LEU A 223 -3.78 11.33 14.11
CA LEU A 223 -3.16 12.53 14.64
C LEU A 223 -3.86 13.76 14.07
N GLY A 224 -4.15 14.71 14.97
CA GLY A 224 -4.52 16.07 14.62
C GLY A 224 -3.34 17.02 14.85
N ILE A 225 -3.07 17.91 13.90
CA ILE A 225 -2.03 18.95 13.98
C ILE A 225 -2.68 20.32 13.99
N THR A 226 -2.11 21.25 14.74
CA THR A 226 -2.61 22.64 14.82
C THR A 226 -2.75 23.30 13.46
N ASP A 227 -3.82 24.03 13.25
CA ASP A 227 -4.09 24.87 12.07
C ASP A 227 -3.61 26.34 12.25
N GLU A 228 -3.05 26.67 13.42
CA GLU A 228 -2.66 28.03 13.76
C GLU A 228 -1.20 28.39 13.41
N LEU A 229 -0.32 27.38 13.20
CA LEU A 229 1.11 27.57 12.95
C LEU A 229 1.44 27.31 11.47
N ASN A 230 2.49 27.98 10.99
CA ASN A 230 3.09 27.60 9.70
C ASN A 230 3.78 26.24 9.84
N LEU A 231 3.41 25.29 8.99
CA LEU A 231 3.78 23.88 9.13
C LEU A 231 4.75 23.43 8.04
N GLU A 232 5.93 22.98 8.45
CA GLU A 232 6.78 22.11 7.63
C GLU A 232 6.50 20.65 8.02
N LEU A 233 5.85 19.89 7.13
CA LEU A 233 5.45 18.51 7.42
C LEU A 233 6.29 17.49 6.69
N LYS A 234 6.90 16.59 7.43
CA LYS A 234 7.61 15.43 6.88
C LYS A 234 6.95 14.13 7.32
N VAL A 235 6.63 13.28 6.34
CA VAL A 235 5.99 11.98 6.58
C VAL A 235 6.81 10.87 5.93
N ASN A 236 7.27 9.92 6.74
CA ASN A 236 7.98 8.73 6.26
C ASN A 236 7.18 7.47 6.62
N ASN A 237 6.83 6.66 5.64
CA ASN A 237 6.16 5.38 5.86
C ASN A 237 6.80 4.27 5.03
N GLY A 238 7.28 3.23 5.70
CA GLY A 238 7.89 2.10 4.99
C GLY A 238 6.88 1.32 4.18
N VAL A 239 5.84 0.80 4.82
CA VAL A 239 4.77 0.03 4.17
C VAL A 239 3.43 0.33 4.83
N GLY A 240 2.42 0.71 4.05
CA GLY A 240 1.09 0.92 4.59
C GLY A 240 0.23 1.92 3.84
N GLU A 241 -0.70 2.51 4.58
CA GLU A 241 -1.64 3.49 4.05
C GLU A 241 -1.43 4.83 4.75
N ILE A 242 -1.44 5.91 3.98
CA ILE A 242 -1.31 7.28 4.46
C ILE A 242 -2.53 8.05 3.97
N PHE A 243 -3.23 8.70 4.89
CA PHE A 243 -4.35 9.58 4.63
C PHE A 243 -4.04 10.95 5.26
N LEU A 244 -3.82 11.96 4.45
CA LEU A 244 -3.53 13.31 4.88
C LEU A 244 -4.66 14.25 4.44
N ASP A 245 -5.40 14.78 5.39
CA ASP A 245 -6.34 15.87 5.16
C ASP A 245 -5.71 17.16 5.68
N LEU A 246 -5.12 17.92 4.75
CA LEU A 246 -4.34 19.11 5.03
C LEU A 246 -5.09 20.40 4.62
N GLU A 247 -6.38 20.28 4.25
CA GLU A 247 -7.17 21.38 3.69
C GLU A 247 -7.18 22.63 4.59
N ASP A 248 -7.27 22.44 5.90
CA ASP A 248 -7.36 23.50 6.89
C ASP A 248 -6.01 23.90 7.51
N LEU A 249 -4.87 23.33 7.06
CA LEU A 249 -3.55 23.61 7.62
C LEU A 249 -2.82 24.72 6.88
N ASN A 250 -2.04 25.53 7.61
CA ASN A 250 -1.12 26.50 7.04
C ASN A 250 0.20 25.80 6.66
N LEU A 251 0.24 25.19 5.49
CA LEU A 251 1.37 24.39 5.05
C LEU A 251 2.42 25.24 4.34
N ASP A 252 3.67 25.22 4.80
CA ASP A 252 4.82 25.85 4.12
C ASP A 252 5.52 24.85 3.20
N SER A 253 5.69 23.59 3.66
CA SER A 253 6.27 22.53 2.86
C SER A 253 5.78 21.15 3.28
N LEU A 254 5.75 20.22 2.32
CA LEU A 254 5.36 18.83 2.52
C LEU A 254 6.36 17.88 1.86
N ASP A 255 6.99 17.02 2.66
CA ASP A 255 7.90 15.96 2.19
C ASP A 255 7.36 14.60 2.59
N ILE A 256 6.94 13.78 1.60
CA ILE A 256 6.39 12.46 1.84
C ILE A 256 7.28 11.42 1.18
N ASN A 257 7.75 10.46 2.01
CA ASN A 257 8.51 9.31 1.55
C ASN A 257 7.79 8.02 1.94
N GLN A 258 7.28 7.28 0.95
CA GLN A 258 6.62 6.01 1.16
C GLN A 258 7.27 4.89 0.35
N GLY A 259 7.59 3.77 1.01
CA GLY A 259 8.12 2.60 0.32
C GLY A 259 7.04 1.91 -0.51
N VAL A 260 6.04 1.33 0.14
CA VAL A 260 4.98 0.58 -0.53
C VAL A 260 3.62 0.87 0.10
N GLY A 261 2.62 1.21 -0.71
CA GLY A 261 1.26 1.34 -0.17
C GLY A 261 0.32 2.26 -0.94
N ARG A 262 -0.64 2.80 -0.20
CA ARG A 262 -1.59 3.79 -0.70
C ARG A 262 -1.34 5.13 -0.01
N LEU A 263 -1.34 6.18 -0.79
CA LEU A 263 -1.25 7.56 -0.33
C LEU A 263 -2.49 8.32 -0.83
N VAL A 264 -3.20 8.95 0.08
CA VAL A 264 -4.32 9.84 -0.22
C VAL A 264 -4.05 11.17 0.45
N ILE A 265 -4.04 12.24 -0.31
CA ILE A 265 -3.73 13.59 0.17
C ILE A 265 -4.80 14.54 -0.29
N ARG A 266 -5.29 15.39 0.60
CA ARG A 266 -6.03 16.60 0.29
C ARG A 266 -5.14 17.79 0.62
N LEU A 267 -4.81 18.61 -0.37
CA LEU A 267 -3.93 19.77 -0.22
C LEU A 267 -4.71 21.04 0.12
N PRO A 268 -4.12 21.97 0.89
CA PRO A 268 -4.76 23.20 1.29
C PRO A 268 -4.87 24.21 0.12
N GLU A 269 -5.66 25.26 0.33
CA GLU A 269 -5.80 26.39 -0.59
C GLU A 269 -4.69 27.46 -0.44
N GLY A 270 -3.63 27.13 0.26
CA GLY A 270 -2.57 28.05 0.69
C GLY A 270 -1.73 28.65 -0.42
N ALA A 271 -0.76 29.46 -0.02
CA ALA A 271 0.14 30.23 -0.89
C ALA A 271 1.43 29.46 -1.15
N ASP A 272 2.07 29.66 -2.29
CA ASP A 272 3.46 29.33 -2.69
C ASP A 272 4.11 28.14 -1.94
N GLU A 273 3.47 26.96 -1.99
CA GLU A 273 3.88 25.75 -1.30
C GLU A 273 4.67 24.81 -2.20
N GLU A 274 5.63 24.10 -1.61
CA GLU A 274 6.37 23.03 -2.24
C GLU A 274 5.96 21.68 -1.65
N VAL A 275 5.48 20.78 -2.50
CA VAL A 275 5.07 19.42 -2.15
C VAL A 275 5.96 18.42 -2.86
N LEU A 276 6.69 17.64 -2.09
CA LEU A 276 7.56 16.56 -2.58
C LEU A 276 7.00 15.20 -2.15
N ILE A 277 6.75 14.33 -3.12
CA ILE A 277 6.20 13.00 -2.88
C ILE A 277 7.08 11.96 -3.56
N ASN A 278 7.65 11.06 -2.76
CA ASN A 278 8.44 9.94 -3.21
C ASN A 278 7.76 8.63 -2.81
N GLN A 279 7.39 7.79 -3.79
CA GLN A 279 6.83 6.48 -3.54
C GLN A 279 7.49 5.42 -4.43
N ALA A 280 7.95 4.31 -3.84
CA ALA A 280 8.52 3.24 -4.65
C ALA A 280 7.43 2.45 -5.39
N ILE A 281 6.43 1.92 -4.69
CA ILE A 281 5.37 1.09 -5.29
C ILE A 281 4.02 1.40 -4.65
N GLY A 282 3.00 1.66 -5.47
CA GLY A 282 1.64 1.79 -4.93
C GLY A 282 0.69 2.68 -5.71
N THR A 283 -0.19 3.34 -4.96
CA THR A 283 -1.21 4.24 -5.52
C THR A 283 -1.17 5.57 -4.81
N ILE A 284 -1.14 6.65 -5.57
CA ILE A 284 -1.17 8.03 -5.06
C ILE A 284 -2.44 8.70 -5.57
N HIS A 285 -3.26 9.22 -4.65
CA HIS A 285 -4.43 10.03 -4.95
C HIS A 285 -4.24 11.41 -4.34
N ILE A 286 -4.20 12.44 -5.18
CA ILE A 286 -3.98 13.82 -4.77
C ILE A 286 -5.23 14.62 -5.10
N GLN A 287 -5.86 15.17 -4.08
CA GLN A 287 -6.92 16.14 -4.20
C GLN A 287 -6.31 17.54 -4.12
N ILE A 288 -6.46 18.29 -5.19
CA ILE A 288 -5.91 19.64 -5.36
C ILE A 288 -7.02 20.69 -5.27
N PRO A 289 -6.74 21.87 -4.72
CA PRO A 289 -7.71 22.95 -4.71
C PRO A 289 -8.01 23.45 -6.13
N ASP A 290 -9.25 23.89 -6.38
CA ASP A 290 -9.71 24.36 -7.68
C ASP A 290 -9.42 25.84 -7.97
N ASN A 291 -9.08 26.60 -6.93
CA ASN A 291 -8.85 28.05 -6.95
C ASN A 291 -7.37 28.44 -7.03
N VAL A 292 -6.44 27.48 -6.92
CA VAL A 292 -4.98 27.68 -6.94
C VAL A 292 -4.40 27.18 -8.26
N ARG A 293 -3.35 27.86 -8.76
CA ARG A 293 -2.58 27.32 -9.89
C ARG A 293 -1.65 26.22 -9.42
N VAL A 294 -1.89 25.01 -9.90
CA VAL A 294 -1.07 23.84 -9.59
C VAL A 294 -0.13 23.54 -10.75
N THR A 295 1.15 23.39 -10.45
CA THR A 295 2.17 22.92 -11.41
C THR A 295 2.76 21.60 -10.89
N VAL A 296 2.77 20.58 -11.73
CA VAL A 296 3.20 19.23 -11.35
C VAL A 296 4.38 18.79 -12.21
N ASP A 297 5.47 18.42 -11.56
CA ASP A 297 6.56 17.63 -12.13
C ASP A 297 6.34 16.16 -11.75
N ALA A 298 5.95 15.33 -12.71
CA ALA A 298 5.68 13.92 -12.48
C ALA A 298 6.79 13.05 -13.09
N GLN A 299 7.68 12.57 -12.25
CA GLN A 299 8.77 11.68 -12.63
C GLN A 299 8.36 10.23 -12.33
N ASN A 300 8.00 9.49 -13.36
CA ASN A 300 7.43 8.16 -13.22
C ASN A 300 8.19 7.12 -14.03
N GLY A 301 8.47 5.98 -13.40
CA GLY A 301 9.08 4.82 -14.06
C GLY A 301 8.05 3.99 -14.84
N LEU A 302 7.48 2.99 -14.18
CA LEU A 302 6.38 2.14 -14.71
C LEU A 302 5.04 2.52 -14.06
N SER A 303 4.74 3.81 -13.97
CA SER A 303 3.52 4.33 -13.36
C SER A 303 2.64 5.00 -14.41
N ARG A 304 1.33 4.87 -14.23
CA ARG A 304 0.35 5.63 -14.98
C ARG A 304 -0.03 6.87 -14.18
N VAL A 305 -0.08 8.03 -14.86
CA VAL A 305 -0.52 9.29 -14.26
C VAL A 305 -1.78 9.77 -14.95
N ASP A 306 -2.83 10.03 -14.18
CA ASP A 306 -4.10 10.57 -14.65
C ASP A 306 -4.31 11.98 -14.06
N PHE A 307 -4.50 12.96 -14.93
CA PHE A 307 -4.79 14.36 -14.58
C PHE A 307 -6.23 14.74 -14.93
N PRO A 308 -6.80 15.77 -14.29
CA PRO A 308 -8.01 16.43 -14.78
C PRO A 308 -7.87 16.86 -16.24
N VAL A 309 -9.01 16.89 -16.96
CA VAL A 309 -9.04 17.09 -18.43
C VAL A 309 -8.50 18.46 -18.86
N ASP A 310 -8.51 19.42 -17.97
CA ASP A 310 -8.11 20.83 -18.19
C ASP A 310 -6.61 21.09 -17.89
N PHE A 311 -5.84 20.09 -17.47
CA PHE A 311 -4.40 20.24 -17.31
C PHE A 311 -3.70 20.27 -18.66
N GLU A 312 -2.76 21.18 -18.80
CA GLU A 312 -1.94 21.35 -20.00
C GLU A 312 -0.47 21.01 -19.72
N LEU A 313 0.18 20.36 -20.68
CA LEU A 313 1.61 20.06 -20.60
C LEU A 313 2.39 21.24 -21.22
N VAL A 314 3.11 21.99 -20.37
CA VAL A 314 3.89 23.16 -20.77
C VAL A 314 5.34 22.99 -20.31
N ASN A 315 6.29 22.97 -21.24
CA ASN A 315 7.73 22.81 -20.95
C ASN A 315 8.09 21.54 -20.12
N GLY A 316 7.33 20.46 -20.26
CA GLY A 316 7.55 19.22 -19.51
C GLY A 316 6.85 19.15 -18.15
N LEU A 317 6.16 20.20 -17.75
CA LEU A 317 5.38 20.27 -16.51
C LEU A 317 3.89 20.28 -16.83
N TYR A 318 3.10 19.61 -16.01
CA TYR A 318 1.64 19.67 -16.08
C TYR A 318 1.13 20.86 -15.27
N SER A 319 0.29 21.68 -15.85
CA SER A 319 -0.25 22.86 -15.17
C SER A 319 -1.77 22.92 -15.26
N SER A 320 -2.43 23.22 -14.16
CA SER A 320 -3.85 23.55 -14.14
C SER A 320 -4.07 24.94 -14.76
N PRO A 321 -5.26 25.22 -15.32
CA PRO A 321 -5.56 26.54 -15.92
C PRO A 321 -5.48 27.68 -14.90
N GLY A 322 -5.55 27.39 -13.62
CA GLY A 322 -5.54 28.35 -12.52
C GLY A 322 -6.75 29.26 -12.55
N ALA A 323 -7.55 29.26 -11.52
CA ALA A 323 -8.58 30.26 -11.36
C ALA A 323 -7.90 31.64 -11.15
N ASN A 324 -8.39 32.66 -11.81
CA ASN A 324 -7.90 34.04 -11.72
C ASN A 324 -8.12 34.71 -10.34
N ARG A 325 -8.21 33.93 -9.26
CA ARG A 325 -8.67 34.40 -7.94
C ARG A 325 -7.57 34.62 -6.91
N THR A 326 -6.47 33.90 -7.02
CA THR A 326 -5.34 34.03 -6.09
C THR A 326 -4.01 34.05 -6.86
N ASN A 327 -3.02 34.81 -6.37
CA ASN A 327 -1.64 34.75 -6.88
C ASN A 327 -0.90 33.49 -6.36
N SER A 328 -1.57 32.67 -5.59
CA SER A 328 -1.00 31.46 -4.96
C SER A 328 -0.65 30.41 -6.02
N LYS A 329 0.47 29.75 -5.81
CA LYS A 329 1.00 28.71 -6.70
C LYS A 329 1.36 27.51 -5.83
N LEU A 330 0.90 26.35 -6.26
CA LEU A 330 1.25 25.07 -5.65
C LEU A 330 2.19 24.33 -6.61
N TYR A 331 3.38 23.99 -6.14
CA TYR A 331 4.34 23.23 -6.91
C TYR A 331 4.46 21.83 -6.35
N ILE A 332 4.13 20.81 -7.15
CA ILE A 332 4.12 19.40 -6.73
C ILE A 332 5.16 18.63 -7.53
N THR A 333 6.12 18.05 -6.88
CA THR A 333 7.03 17.05 -7.45
C THR A 333 6.64 15.67 -6.98
N VAL A 334 6.34 14.77 -7.91
CA VAL A 334 5.96 13.39 -7.60
C VAL A 334 6.89 12.42 -8.31
N GLU A 335 7.60 11.62 -7.53
CA GLU A 335 8.45 10.54 -8.02
C GLU A 335 7.84 9.18 -7.65
N GLN A 336 7.54 8.34 -8.64
CA GLN A 336 7.03 6.99 -8.41
C GLN A 336 7.66 5.98 -9.35
N ALA A 337 8.21 4.88 -8.79
CA ALA A 337 8.82 3.84 -9.62
C ALA A 337 7.76 2.97 -10.31
N ILE A 338 6.79 2.43 -9.57
CA ILE A 338 5.76 1.53 -10.12
C ILE A 338 4.40 1.84 -9.47
N GLY A 339 3.36 2.10 -10.28
CA GLY A 339 2.03 2.23 -9.73
C GLY A 339 1.05 3.10 -10.51
N TYR A 340 0.26 3.86 -9.75
CA TYR A 340 -0.78 4.71 -10.30
C TYR A 340 -0.87 6.02 -9.52
N ILE A 341 -0.87 7.13 -10.22
CA ILE A 341 -1.01 8.47 -9.67
C ILE A 341 -2.27 9.10 -10.26
N SER A 342 -3.11 9.68 -9.44
CA SER A 342 -4.29 10.43 -9.89
C SER A 342 -4.41 11.77 -9.19
N PHE A 343 -4.68 12.78 -9.98
CA PHE A 343 -5.01 14.13 -9.53
C PHE A 343 -6.50 14.38 -9.74
N GLN A 344 -7.15 14.97 -8.75
CA GLN A 344 -8.57 15.33 -8.80
C GLN A 344 -8.76 16.65 -8.08
N TYR A 345 -9.72 17.48 -8.54
CA TYR A 345 -10.11 18.65 -7.77
C TYR A 345 -10.85 18.27 -6.50
N ALA A 346 -10.54 18.93 -5.39
CA ALA A 346 -11.32 18.85 -4.17
C ALA A 346 -12.74 19.36 -4.45
N ARG A 347 -13.73 18.69 -3.88
CA ARG A 347 -15.15 19.01 -4.07
C ARG A 347 -15.72 19.69 -2.85
#